data_5d2cf12ea2b1c0d1424d2f9975c13559
#
_entry.id   5d2cf12ea2b1c0d1424d2f9975c13559
#
_cell.length_a   1.000
_cell.length_b   1.000
_cell.length_c   1.000
_cell.angle_alpha   90.00
_cell.angle_beta   90.00
_cell.angle_gamma   90.00
#
_symmetry.space_group_name_H-M   'P 1'
#
loop_
_entity.id
_entity.type
_entity.pdbx_description
1 polymer ?
#
loop_
_entity_poly.entity_id
_entity_poly.type
_entity_poly.pdbx_seq_one_letter_code
_entity_poly.pdbx_strand_id
1 'polypeptide(L)'
;PCAAMTDDNKPEAGRFIRPQDLDNAQRTTLGARIGWRVEAFAWDWIYWNPMQALPLEAASNTVAAILMTVGPLTSQNRTMIRNLRMVFPDLNEKQVDEIAKGTWETLGRTAGEMPHLARMKPYVANSRVEVVGAERLDAIRESGKPAVLIGGHFANWEVMASAICNRPLDAQITYRSANNPYIDRRIAEARHAYGINVLTPKGAGTRELMRALNRGQPIALMNDQ
;
A
#
# COMPACT_ATOMS: atom_id res chain seq x y z
N PRO A 1 9.28 -18.42 1.09
CA PRO A 1 10.02 -17.53 1.95
C PRO A 1 10.94 -16.73 1.03
N CYS A 2 10.80 -15.40 1.04
CA CYS A 2 11.84 -14.54 0.46
C CYS A 2 13.16 -15.09 1.00
N ALA A 3 14.09 -15.40 0.10
CA ALA A 3 15.28 -16.16 0.40
C ALA A 3 15.83 -15.80 1.76
N ALA A 4 16.14 -16.81 2.59
CA ALA A 4 16.88 -16.63 3.81
C ALA A 4 18.23 -16.01 3.41
N MET A 5 18.30 -14.68 3.41
CA MET A 5 19.57 -13.97 3.41
C MET A 5 20.28 -14.40 4.70
N THR A 6 21.51 -14.85 4.56
CA THR A 6 22.40 -15.14 5.69
C THR A 6 22.34 -13.98 6.67
N ASP A 7 22.35 -14.28 7.96
CA ASP A 7 22.06 -13.38 9.10
C ASP A 7 22.84 -12.04 9.10
N ASP A 8 23.91 -11.94 8.35
CA ASP A 8 24.79 -10.74 8.28
C ASP A 8 24.25 -9.61 7.37
N ASN A 9 23.13 -9.78 6.69
CA ASN A 9 22.57 -8.79 5.77
C ASN A 9 21.07 -8.56 5.93
N LYS A 10 20.48 -8.99 7.04
CA LYS A 10 19.13 -8.55 7.42
C LYS A 10 19.17 -7.06 7.67
N PRO A 11 18.39 -6.25 6.95
CA PRO A 11 18.24 -4.86 7.35
C PRO A 11 17.65 -4.85 8.76
N GLU A 12 18.38 -4.23 9.69
CA GLU A 12 17.88 -4.02 11.05
C GLU A 12 16.46 -3.44 10.98
N ALA A 13 15.58 -3.94 11.84
CA ALA A 13 14.16 -3.55 11.92
C ALA A 13 13.91 -2.04 12.18
N GLY A 14 14.94 -1.21 12.15
CA GLY A 14 14.93 0.24 12.26
C GLY A 14 15.20 1.02 10.97
N ARG A 15 15.48 0.34 9.85
CA ARG A 15 15.94 0.99 8.60
C ARG A 15 14.86 1.60 7.71
N PHE A 16 13.57 1.46 8.10
CA PHE A 16 12.47 2.12 7.36
C PHE A 16 12.32 3.61 7.67
N ILE A 17 12.96 4.14 8.69
CA ILE A 17 13.06 5.58 8.91
C ILE A 17 14.19 6.09 8.03
N ARG A 18 13.84 6.72 6.91
CA ARG A 18 14.82 7.31 6.01
C ARG A 18 15.59 8.42 6.74
N PRO A 19 16.90 8.59 6.48
CA PRO A 19 17.63 9.76 6.95
C PRO A 19 16.93 11.10 6.64
N GLN A 20 16.25 11.17 5.48
CA GLN A 20 15.46 12.34 5.07
C GLN A 20 14.22 12.59 5.94
N ASP A 21 13.60 11.56 6.50
CA ASP A 21 12.44 11.70 7.38
C ASP A 21 12.87 12.10 8.78
N LEU A 22 14.03 11.66 9.22
CA LEU A 22 14.69 12.17 10.44
C LEU A 22 15.14 13.61 10.26
N ASP A 23 15.70 13.99 9.12
CA ASP A 23 16.09 15.36 8.80
C ASP A 23 14.88 16.30 8.73
N ASN A 24 13.77 15.83 8.13
CA ASN A 24 12.51 16.58 8.13
C ASN A 24 11.88 16.65 9.52
N ALA A 25 11.95 15.57 10.31
CA ALA A 25 11.48 15.56 11.70
C ALA A 25 12.34 16.46 12.59
N GLN A 26 13.64 16.60 12.33
CA GLN A 26 14.53 17.51 13.04
C GLN A 26 14.32 18.99 12.66
N ARG A 27 13.85 19.27 11.43
CA ARG A 27 13.53 20.62 10.96
C ARG A 27 12.11 21.08 11.32
N THR A 28 11.26 20.19 11.84
CA THR A 28 9.89 20.53 12.23
C THR A 28 9.83 21.18 13.62
N THR A 29 8.91 22.13 13.76
CA THR A 29 8.66 22.79 15.03
C THR A 29 8.16 21.80 16.09
N LEU A 30 8.39 22.08 17.37
CA LEU A 30 7.91 21.27 18.49
C LEU A 30 6.38 21.05 18.40
N GLY A 31 5.64 22.11 18.03
CA GLY A 31 4.18 22.02 17.83
C GLY A 31 3.75 21.03 16.75
N ALA A 32 4.45 21.01 15.60
CA ALA A 32 4.17 20.04 14.54
C ALA A 32 4.45 18.60 15.00
N ARG A 33 5.52 18.38 15.77
CA ARG A 33 5.85 17.05 16.32
C ARG A 33 4.80 16.57 17.33
N ILE A 34 4.30 17.47 18.17
CA ILE A 34 3.19 17.15 19.09
C ILE A 34 1.93 16.84 18.29
N GLY A 35 1.58 17.67 17.30
CA GLY A 35 0.45 17.45 16.42
C GLY A 35 0.48 16.06 15.75
N TRP A 36 1.63 15.66 15.20
CA TRP A 36 1.79 14.33 14.59
C TRP A 36 1.61 13.18 15.58
N ARG A 37 2.07 13.34 16.85
CA ARG A 37 1.86 12.32 17.88
C ARG A 37 0.38 12.20 18.27
N VAL A 38 -0.30 13.33 18.41
CA VAL A 38 -1.75 13.35 18.70
C VAL A 38 -2.54 12.71 17.55
N GLU A 39 -2.21 13.06 16.31
CA GLU A 39 -2.82 12.46 15.12
C GLU A 39 -2.58 10.95 15.06
N ALA A 40 -1.35 10.49 15.29
CA ALA A 40 -1.02 9.07 15.29
C ALA A 40 -1.72 8.32 16.44
N PHE A 41 -1.82 8.94 17.62
CA PHE A 41 -2.58 8.38 18.74
C PHE A 41 -4.07 8.25 18.38
N ALA A 42 -4.67 9.30 17.82
CA ALA A 42 -6.05 9.27 17.35
C ALA A 42 -6.24 8.20 16.24
N TRP A 43 -5.32 8.10 15.31
CA TRP A 43 -5.31 7.05 14.29
C TRP A 43 -5.32 5.65 14.90
N ASP A 44 -4.46 5.36 15.87
CA ASP A 44 -4.38 4.07 16.51
C ASP A 44 -5.67 3.74 17.30
N TRP A 45 -6.23 4.69 18.05
CA TRP A 45 -7.37 4.46 18.93
C TRP A 45 -8.73 4.53 18.25
N ILE A 46 -8.88 5.35 17.21
CA ILE A 46 -10.18 5.55 16.52
C ILE A 46 -10.31 4.60 15.32
N TYR A 47 -9.21 4.28 14.67
CA TYR A 47 -9.22 3.48 13.44
C TYR A 47 -8.47 2.15 13.60
N TRP A 48 -7.15 2.16 13.81
CA TRP A 48 -6.32 0.96 13.69
C TRP A 48 -6.73 -0.16 14.67
N ASN A 49 -6.72 0.13 15.97
CA ASN A 49 -7.01 -0.89 16.98
C ASN A 49 -8.47 -1.37 16.94
N PRO A 50 -9.49 -0.50 16.81
CA PRO A 50 -10.87 -0.96 16.65
C PRO A 50 -11.05 -1.84 15.41
N MET A 51 -10.50 -1.44 14.24
CA MET A 51 -10.62 -2.25 13.03
C MET A 51 -9.89 -3.58 13.17
N GLN A 52 -8.71 -3.62 13.79
CA GLN A 52 -7.96 -4.85 14.03
C GLN A 52 -8.69 -5.82 14.99
N ALA A 53 -9.49 -5.30 15.92
CA ALA A 53 -10.26 -6.09 16.87
C ALA A 53 -11.51 -6.73 16.24
N LEU A 54 -12.05 -6.14 15.18
CA LEU A 54 -13.20 -6.68 14.45
C LEU A 54 -12.79 -7.88 13.58
N PRO A 55 -13.74 -8.78 13.23
CA PRO A 55 -13.55 -9.69 12.09
C PRO A 55 -13.26 -8.91 10.81
N LEU A 56 -12.46 -9.49 9.91
CA LEU A 56 -12.02 -8.84 8.67
C LEU A 56 -13.19 -8.25 7.86
N GLU A 57 -14.26 -9.01 7.67
CA GLU A 57 -15.43 -8.58 6.92
C GLU A 57 -16.16 -7.42 7.61
N ALA A 58 -16.23 -7.45 8.92
CA ALA A 58 -16.87 -6.39 9.70
C ALA A 58 -16.05 -5.10 9.61
N ALA A 59 -14.72 -5.18 9.72
CA ALA A 59 -13.83 -4.03 9.55
C ALA A 59 -13.93 -3.44 8.12
N SER A 60 -13.86 -4.30 7.10
CA SER A 60 -14.01 -3.92 5.70
C SER A 60 -15.35 -3.21 5.44
N ASN A 61 -16.46 -3.81 5.88
CA ASN A 61 -17.80 -3.23 5.71
C ASN A 61 -17.99 -1.93 6.49
N THR A 62 -17.45 -1.82 7.70
CA THR A 62 -17.58 -0.63 8.54
C THR A 62 -16.91 0.57 7.88
N VAL A 63 -15.65 0.43 7.46
CA VAL A 63 -14.94 1.54 6.82
C VAL A 63 -15.52 1.86 5.44
N ALA A 64 -15.99 0.85 4.68
CA ALA A 64 -16.71 1.07 3.43
C ALA A 64 -17.97 1.92 3.65
N ALA A 65 -18.81 1.59 4.63
CA ALA A 65 -20.01 2.36 4.95
C ALA A 65 -19.68 3.81 5.34
N ILE A 66 -18.63 4.00 6.14
CA ILE A 66 -18.17 5.35 6.52
C ILE A 66 -17.74 6.13 5.28
N LEU A 67 -16.89 5.55 4.41
CA LEU A 67 -16.39 6.27 3.24
C LEU A 67 -17.46 6.50 2.16
N MET A 68 -18.40 5.58 1.99
CA MET A 68 -19.56 5.81 1.12
C MET A 68 -20.45 6.96 1.61
N THR A 69 -20.45 7.26 2.91
CA THR A 69 -21.24 8.35 3.49
C THR A 69 -20.48 9.67 3.48
N VAL A 70 -19.23 9.68 3.93
CA VAL A 70 -18.42 10.89 4.11
C VAL A 70 -17.71 11.28 2.81
N GLY A 71 -17.29 10.32 2.00
CA GLY A 71 -16.54 10.55 0.75
C GLY A 71 -17.21 11.54 -0.21
N PRO A 72 -18.53 11.39 -0.50
CA PRO A 72 -19.26 12.32 -1.37
C PRO A 72 -19.23 13.79 -0.92
N LEU A 73 -18.99 14.05 0.36
CA LEU A 73 -18.93 15.41 0.93
C LEU A 73 -17.57 16.09 0.72
N THR A 74 -16.57 15.35 0.24
CA THR A 74 -15.20 15.83 0.12
C THR A 74 -14.91 16.52 -1.22
N SER A 75 -13.81 17.29 -1.26
CA SER A 75 -13.31 17.87 -2.51
C SER A 75 -12.80 16.80 -3.49
N GLN A 76 -12.34 15.68 -2.98
CA GLN A 76 -11.88 14.54 -3.77
C GLN A 76 -13.01 13.95 -4.61
N ASN A 77 -14.23 13.90 -4.08
CA ASN A 77 -15.39 13.43 -4.83
C ASN A 77 -15.66 14.32 -6.07
N ARG A 78 -15.57 15.64 -5.92
CA ARG A 78 -15.73 16.56 -7.07
C ARG A 78 -14.68 16.32 -8.15
N THR A 79 -13.43 16.07 -7.74
CA THR A 79 -12.34 15.75 -8.68
C THR A 79 -12.59 14.41 -9.36
N MET A 80 -13.02 13.40 -8.63
CA MET A 80 -13.34 12.08 -9.17
C MET A 80 -14.47 12.15 -10.19
N ILE A 81 -15.59 12.81 -9.86
CA ILE A 81 -16.73 12.99 -10.78
C ILE A 81 -16.28 13.73 -12.06
N ARG A 82 -15.47 14.79 -11.92
CA ARG A 82 -14.93 15.50 -13.08
C ARG A 82 -14.09 14.57 -13.97
N ASN A 83 -13.25 13.74 -13.38
CA ASN A 83 -12.41 12.80 -14.10
C ASN A 83 -13.25 11.70 -14.77
N LEU A 84 -14.26 11.18 -14.09
CA LEU A 84 -15.19 10.20 -14.67
C LEU A 84 -15.91 10.76 -15.92
N ARG A 85 -16.40 11.98 -15.85
CA ARG A 85 -17.06 12.63 -17.00
C ARG A 85 -16.10 12.93 -18.16
N MET A 86 -14.81 13.14 -17.85
CA MET A 86 -13.78 13.34 -18.88
C MET A 86 -13.44 12.04 -19.60
N VAL A 87 -13.34 10.94 -18.86
CA VAL A 87 -12.94 9.63 -19.40
C VAL A 87 -14.15 8.92 -20.04
N PHE A 88 -15.33 9.12 -19.49
CA PHE A 88 -16.58 8.45 -19.89
C PHE A 88 -17.67 9.48 -20.17
N PRO A 89 -17.58 10.24 -21.27
CA PRO A 89 -18.50 11.33 -21.57
C PRO A 89 -19.95 10.89 -21.81
N ASP A 90 -20.15 9.64 -22.19
CA ASP A 90 -21.48 9.07 -22.53
C ASP A 90 -22.24 8.55 -21.30
N LEU A 91 -21.63 8.53 -20.11
CA LEU A 91 -22.31 8.10 -18.89
C LEU A 91 -23.33 9.15 -18.44
N ASN A 92 -24.54 8.68 -18.10
CA ASN A 92 -25.53 9.53 -17.45
C ASN A 92 -25.19 9.77 -15.96
N GLU A 93 -25.87 10.74 -15.33
CA GLU A 93 -25.60 11.14 -13.92
C GLU A 93 -25.69 9.95 -12.96
N LYS A 94 -26.69 9.09 -13.13
CA LYS A 94 -26.87 7.92 -12.27
C LYS A 94 -25.69 6.94 -12.36
N GLN A 95 -25.19 6.69 -13.57
CA GLN A 95 -24.02 5.82 -13.79
C GLN A 95 -22.76 6.43 -13.19
N VAL A 96 -22.56 7.75 -13.32
CA VAL A 96 -21.42 8.45 -12.69
C VAL A 96 -21.49 8.33 -11.17
N ASP A 97 -22.67 8.52 -10.57
CA ASP A 97 -22.86 8.40 -9.13
C ASP A 97 -22.64 6.95 -8.63
N GLU A 98 -23.11 5.95 -9.38
CA GLU A 98 -22.89 4.53 -9.06
C GLU A 98 -21.39 4.20 -9.08
N ILE A 99 -20.63 4.63 -10.08
CA ILE A 99 -19.18 4.41 -10.15
C ILE A 99 -18.48 5.17 -9.01
N ALA A 100 -18.84 6.40 -8.74
CA ALA A 100 -18.28 7.20 -7.66
C ALA A 100 -18.52 6.51 -6.29
N LYS A 101 -19.73 6.02 -6.05
CA LYS A 101 -20.07 5.27 -4.82
C LYS A 101 -19.26 3.98 -4.72
N GLY A 102 -19.15 3.21 -5.80
CA GLY A 102 -18.33 1.99 -5.84
C GLY A 102 -16.84 2.27 -5.59
N THR A 103 -16.34 3.42 -6.05
CA THR A 103 -14.96 3.85 -5.76
C THR A 103 -14.75 4.12 -4.26
N TRP A 104 -15.69 4.82 -3.62
CA TRP A 104 -15.65 5.06 -2.17
C TRP A 104 -15.79 3.77 -1.38
N GLU A 105 -16.65 2.85 -1.83
CA GLU A 105 -16.78 1.53 -1.22
C GLU A 105 -15.46 0.74 -1.28
N THR A 106 -14.85 0.65 -2.46
CA THR A 106 -13.58 -0.07 -2.66
C THR A 106 -12.45 0.52 -1.83
N LEU A 107 -12.32 1.84 -1.80
CA LEU A 107 -11.34 2.53 -0.97
C LEU A 107 -11.57 2.25 0.53
N GLY A 108 -12.83 2.28 0.95
CA GLY A 108 -13.21 1.98 2.33
C GLY A 108 -12.90 0.53 2.73
N ARG A 109 -13.18 -0.42 1.85
CA ARG A 109 -12.83 -1.83 2.07
C ARG A 109 -11.32 -2.00 2.21
N THR A 110 -10.55 -1.46 1.29
CA THR A 110 -9.08 -1.51 1.34
C THR A 110 -8.54 -0.93 2.65
N ALA A 111 -9.05 0.23 3.07
CA ALA A 111 -8.67 0.82 4.34
C ALA A 111 -9.08 -0.07 5.53
N GLY A 112 -10.31 -0.60 5.56
CA GLY A 112 -10.76 -1.48 6.63
C GLY A 112 -9.97 -2.79 6.74
N GLU A 113 -9.43 -3.27 5.64
CA GLU A 113 -8.63 -4.49 5.55
C GLU A 113 -7.15 -4.28 5.93
N MET A 114 -6.65 -3.05 5.87
CA MET A 114 -5.23 -2.74 6.13
C MET A 114 -4.72 -3.25 7.49
N PRO A 115 -5.43 -3.13 8.62
CA PRO A 115 -5.00 -3.70 9.89
C PRO A 115 -4.94 -5.23 9.93
N HIS A 116 -5.53 -5.89 8.92
CA HIS A 116 -5.61 -7.35 8.81
C HIS A 116 -4.65 -7.96 7.78
N LEU A 117 -3.82 -7.15 7.11
CA LEU A 117 -2.95 -7.62 6.02
C LEU A 117 -2.13 -8.86 6.40
N ALA A 118 -1.61 -8.92 7.63
CA ALA A 118 -0.84 -10.07 8.09
C ALA A 118 -1.61 -11.42 8.05
N ARG A 119 -2.96 -11.37 8.06
CA ARG A 119 -3.85 -12.54 7.96
C ARG A 119 -4.22 -12.91 6.52
N MET A 120 -3.85 -12.05 5.55
CA MET A 120 -4.19 -12.20 4.13
C MET A 120 -2.98 -12.65 3.28
N LYS A 121 -2.05 -13.41 3.89
CA LYS A 121 -0.82 -13.85 3.19
C LYS A 121 -1.17 -14.75 2.01
N PRO A 122 -0.66 -14.46 0.80
CA PRO A 122 -0.82 -15.34 -0.34
C PRO A 122 0.00 -16.62 -0.17
N TYR A 123 -0.30 -17.64 -0.96
CA TYR A 123 0.43 -18.92 -1.04
C TYR A 123 0.47 -19.75 0.25
N VAL A 124 -0.43 -19.52 1.18
CA VAL A 124 -0.60 -20.35 2.37
C VAL A 124 -1.93 -21.10 2.31
N ALA A 125 -1.99 -22.25 2.97
CA ALA A 125 -3.22 -23.03 3.04
C ALA A 125 -4.37 -22.21 3.65
N ASN A 126 -5.55 -22.31 3.07
CA ASN A 126 -6.76 -21.57 3.48
C ASN A 126 -6.60 -20.03 3.45
N SER A 127 -5.68 -19.52 2.64
CA SER A 127 -5.58 -18.08 2.41
C SER A 127 -6.86 -17.54 1.80
N ARG A 128 -7.20 -16.30 2.15
CA ARG A 128 -8.26 -15.51 1.48
C ARG A 128 -7.79 -14.89 0.15
N VAL A 129 -6.51 -15.05 -0.17
CA VAL A 129 -5.87 -14.51 -1.37
C VAL A 129 -5.54 -15.67 -2.31
N GLU A 130 -6.16 -15.65 -3.46
CA GLU A 130 -5.80 -16.49 -4.60
C GLU A 130 -4.94 -15.70 -5.56
N VAL A 131 -3.84 -16.30 -6.01
CA VAL A 131 -2.92 -15.68 -6.97
C VAL A 131 -2.93 -16.49 -8.26
N VAL A 132 -3.52 -15.93 -9.29
CA VAL A 132 -3.58 -16.52 -10.62
C VAL A 132 -2.40 -16.03 -11.45
N GLY A 133 -1.71 -16.94 -12.16
CA GLY A 133 -0.56 -16.58 -13.00
C GLY A 133 0.74 -16.38 -12.24
N ALA A 134 0.86 -16.94 -11.02
CA ALA A 134 2.06 -16.83 -10.18
C ALA A 134 3.31 -17.41 -10.85
N GLU A 135 3.16 -18.37 -11.76
CA GLU A 135 4.23 -18.95 -12.59
C GLU A 135 4.97 -17.91 -13.45
N ARG A 136 4.32 -16.78 -13.74
CA ARG A 136 4.98 -15.65 -14.44
C ARG A 136 6.05 -15.00 -13.59
N LEU A 137 5.84 -14.91 -12.28
CA LEU A 137 6.84 -14.41 -11.34
C LEU A 137 8.02 -15.38 -11.24
N ASP A 138 7.75 -16.69 -11.26
CA ASP A 138 8.80 -17.72 -11.28
C ASP A 138 9.62 -17.63 -12.59
N ALA A 139 8.98 -17.47 -13.74
CA ALA A 139 9.65 -17.28 -15.03
C ALA A 139 10.56 -16.03 -15.06
N ILE A 140 10.13 -14.92 -14.45
CA ILE A 140 10.98 -13.73 -14.32
C ILE A 140 12.23 -14.05 -13.50
N ARG A 141 12.07 -14.70 -12.34
CA ARG A 141 13.19 -15.12 -11.47
C ARG A 141 14.16 -16.01 -12.24
N GLU A 142 13.65 -17.05 -12.91
CA GLU A 142 14.45 -18.04 -13.63
C GLU A 142 15.19 -17.45 -14.82
N SER A 143 14.62 -16.41 -15.44
CA SER A 143 15.26 -15.71 -16.55
C SER A 143 16.53 -14.95 -16.14
N GLY A 144 16.64 -14.55 -14.86
CA GLY A 144 17.70 -13.68 -14.35
C GLY A 144 17.74 -12.29 -14.99
N LYS A 145 16.72 -11.94 -15.79
CA LYS A 145 16.64 -10.66 -16.49
C LYS A 145 15.93 -9.60 -15.67
N PRO A 146 16.29 -8.31 -15.80
CA PRO A 146 15.53 -7.24 -15.18
C PRO A 146 14.10 -7.23 -15.73
N ALA A 147 13.14 -6.93 -14.85
CA ALA A 147 11.74 -6.82 -15.22
C ALA A 147 11.08 -5.62 -14.53
N VAL A 148 10.11 -5.03 -15.22
CA VAL A 148 9.26 -3.97 -14.66
C VAL A 148 7.85 -4.52 -14.50
N LEU A 149 7.43 -4.68 -13.25
CA LEU A 149 6.07 -5.08 -12.89
C LEU A 149 5.23 -3.82 -12.73
N ILE A 150 4.21 -3.70 -13.55
CA ILE A 150 3.32 -2.53 -13.54
C ILE A 150 1.99 -2.93 -12.95
N GLY A 151 1.51 -2.16 -11.99
CA GLY A 151 0.21 -2.32 -11.37
C GLY A 151 -0.59 -1.03 -11.31
N GLY A 152 -1.81 -1.12 -10.81
CA GLY A 152 -2.70 -0.01 -10.55
C GLY A 152 -3.38 -0.12 -9.20
N HIS A 153 -4.03 0.95 -8.76
CA HIS A 153 -4.80 1.01 -7.51
C HIS A 153 -6.17 0.35 -7.67
N PHE A 154 -6.17 -0.94 -8.07
CA PHE A 154 -7.38 -1.74 -8.21
C PHE A 154 -7.69 -2.49 -6.91
N ALA A 155 -8.92 -2.40 -6.44
CA ALA A 155 -9.37 -3.07 -5.21
C ALA A 155 -8.35 -2.92 -4.06
N ASN A 156 -7.99 -4.01 -3.37
CA ASN A 156 -6.93 -3.98 -2.36
C ASN A 156 -5.55 -4.21 -3.00
N TRP A 157 -4.92 -3.14 -3.46
CA TRP A 157 -3.59 -3.16 -4.10
C TRP A 157 -2.45 -3.62 -3.16
N GLU A 158 -2.64 -3.58 -1.84
CA GLU A 158 -1.64 -4.08 -0.87
C GLU A 158 -1.42 -5.59 -1.05
N VAL A 159 -2.48 -6.32 -1.42
CA VAL A 159 -2.41 -7.77 -1.68
C VAL A 159 -1.50 -8.09 -2.85
N MET A 160 -1.50 -7.25 -3.90
CA MET A 160 -0.62 -7.43 -5.05
C MET A 160 0.86 -7.32 -4.66
N ALA A 161 1.21 -6.33 -3.87
CA ALA A 161 2.59 -6.17 -3.37
C ALA A 161 3.04 -7.40 -2.55
N SER A 162 2.15 -7.93 -1.71
CA SER A 162 2.43 -9.15 -0.95
C SER A 162 2.57 -10.38 -1.85
N ALA A 163 1.75 -10.50 -2.89
CA ALA A 163 1.86 -11.61 -3.85
C ALA A 163 3.23 -11.64 -4.55
N ILE A 164 3.79 -10.48 -4.86
CA ILE A 164 5.14 -10.36 -5.42
C ILE A 164 6.21 -10.74 -4.38
N CYS A 165 6.14 -10.17 -3.17
CA CYS A 165 7.16 -10.35 -2.14
C CYS A 165 7.16 -11.73 -1.48
N ASN A 166 6.03 -12.43 -1.45
CA ASN A 166 5.94 -13.79 -0.90
C ASN A 166 6.33 -14.89 -1.92
N ARG A 167 6.76 -14.51 -3.12
CA ARG A 167 7.52 -15.38 -4.04
C ARG A 167 9.01 -15.08 -3.88
N PRO A 168 9.91 -16.01 -4.20
CA PRO A 168 11.37 -15.78 -4.15
C PRO A 168 11.82 -14.91 -5.34
N LEU A 169 11.20 -13.76 -5.49
CA LEU A 169 11.50 -12.73 -6.46
C LEU A 169 11.96 -11.49 -5.69
N ASP A 170 13.25 -11.14 -5.82
CA ASP A 170 13.84 -9.99 -5.14
C ASP A 170 13.45 -8.69 -5.86
N ALA A 171 12.17 -8.35 -5.80
CA ALA A 171 11.61 -7.17 -6.45
C ALA A 171 11.61 -5.96 -5.51
N GLN A 172 12.04 -4.81 -6.02
CA GLN A 172 11.90 -3.53 -5.32
C GLN A 172 10.54 -2.90 -5.61
N ILE A 173 9.79 -2.57 -4.56
CA ILE A 173 8.45 -2.00 -4.67
C ILE A 173 8.49 -0.51 -4.34
N THR A 174 7.90 0.33 -5.21
CA THR A 174 7.75 1.75 -4.92
C THR A 174 6.59 2.01 -3.99
N TYR A 175 6.76 2.98 -3.09
CA TYR A 175 5.66 3.45 -2.25
C TYR A 175 5.72 4.96 -2.03
N ARG A 176 4.59 5.55 -1.66
CA ARG A 176 4.52 6.91 -1.17
C ARG A 176 4.41 6.88 0.36
N SER A 177 5.30 7.59 1.05
CA SER A 177 5.23 7.75 2.50
C SER A 177 3.97 8.54 2.90
N ALA A 178 3.39 8.20 4.03
CA ALA A 178 2.39 9.04 4.67
C ALA A 178 3.03 10.36 5.14
N ASN A 179 2.22 11.41 5.22
CA ASN A 179 2.70 12.73 5.65
C ASN A 179 3.13 12.75 7.13
N ASN A 180 2.46 11.93 7.95
CA ASN A 180 2.78 11.76 9.37
C ASN A 180 3.76 10.59 9.54
N PRO A 181 4.99 10.81 10.03
CA PRO A 181 6.01 9.76 10.13
C PRO A 181 5.66 8.63 11.11
N TYR A 182 4.83 8.90 12.12
CA TYR A 182 4.37 7.86 13.05
C TYR A 182 3.34 6.94 12.39
N ILE A 183 2.44 7.50 11.58
CA ILE A 183 1.47 6.72 10.77
C ILE A 183 2.22 5.94 9.68
N ASP A 184 3.17 6.58 8.99
CA ASP A 184 4.01 5.91 7.97
C ASP A 184 4.73 4.69 8.53
N ARG A 185 5.29 4.83 9.73
CA ARG A 185 5.93 3.71 10.45
C ARG A 185 4.95 2.59 10.74
N ARG A 186 3.74 2.90 11.21
CA ARG A 186 2.70 1.89 11.48
C ARG A 186 2.31 1.11 10.23
N ILE A 187 2.14 1.82 9.10
CA ILE A 187 1.85 1.20 7.80
C ILE A 187 3.02 0.32 7.35
N ALA A 188 4.27 0.79 7.50
CA ALA A 188 5.45 0.01 7.16
C ALA A 188 5.57 -1.26 8.00
N GLU A 189 5.29 -1.20 9.30
CA GLU A 189 5.26 -2.36 10.21
C GLU A 189 4.21 -3.39 9.75
N ALA A 190 3.00 -2.94 9.37
CA ALA A 190 1.97 -3.81 8.84
C ALA A 190 2.38 -4.48 7.52
N ARG A 191 2.98 -3.73 6.61
CA ARG A 191 3.51 -4.25 5.35
C ARG A 191 4.62 -5.26 5.58
N HIS A 192 5.51 -5.01 6.52
CA HIS A 192 6.55 -5.96 6.89
C HIS A 192 5.96 -7.27 7.42
N ALA A 193 4.98 -7.20 8.33
CA ALA A 193 4.26 -8.38 8.82
C ALA A 193 3.55 -9.17 7.70
N TYR A 194 3.19 -8.51 6.61
CA TYR A 194 2.57 -9.08 5.41
C TYR A 194 3.59 -9.63 4.41
N GLY A 195 4.88 -9.50 4.68
CA GLY A 195 5.96 -10.01 3.84
C GLY A 195 6.53 -9.01 2.82
N ILE A 196 6.14 -7.74 2.90
CA ILE A 196 6.68 -6.67 2.05
C ILE A 196 7.90 -6.07 2.76
N ASN A 197 9.10 -6.53 2.38
CA ASN A 197 10.34 -6.20 3.09
C ASN A 197 11.16 -5.09 2.41
N VAL A 198 10.94 -4.84 1.11
CA VAL A 198 11.70 -3.86 0.34
C VAL A 198 10.77 -2.80 -0.23
N LEU A 199 10.84 -1.60 0.34
CA LEU A 199 10.05 -0.46 -0.08
C LEU A 199 10.98 0.68 -0.50
N THR A 200 10.83 1.12 -1.76
CA THR A 200 11.61 2.23 -2.33
C THR A 200 10.73 3.47 -2.41
N PRO A 201 11.11 4.60 -1.79
CA PRO A 201 10.29 5.80 -1.81
C PRO A 201 10.15 6.39 -3.21
N LYS A 202 8.92 6.81 -3.56
CA LYS A 202 8.64 7.51 -4.81
C LYS A 202 9.46 8.81 -4.91
N GLY A 203 9.96 9.13 -6.08
CA GLY A 203 10.76 10.33 -6.33
C GLY A 203 12.26 10.10 -6.05
N ALA A 204 12.70 10.28 -4.83
CA ALA A 204 14.12 10.08 -4.45
C ALA A 204 14.63 8.65 -4.72
N GLY A 205 13.72 7.68 -4.79
CA GLY A 205 14.02 6.28 -5.10
C GLY A 205 14.27 5.94 -6.57
N THR A 206 14.03 6.86 -7.52
CA THR A 206 14.21 6.56 -8.97
C THR A 206 15.63 6.05 -9.26
N ARG A 207 16.64 6.64 -8.64
CA ARG A 207 18.03 6.20 -8.81
C ARG A 207 18.25 4.78 -8.26
N GLU A 208 17.62 4.44 -7.16
CA GLU A 208 17.66 3.10 -6.56
C GLU A 208 17.00 2.06 -7.47
N LEU A 209 15.86 2.40 -8.06
CA LEU A 209 15.16 1.54 -9.02
C LEU A 209 16.00 1.27 -10.27
N MET A 210 16.64 2.32 -10.83
CA MET A 210 17.55 2.16 -11.97
C MET A 210 18.76 1.28 -11.62
N ARG A 211 19.31 1.44 -10.41
CA ARG A 211 20.40 0.56 -9.93
C ARG A 211 19.93 -0.88 -9.76
N ALA A 212 18.69 -1.09 -9.26
CA ALA A 212 18.13 -2.43 -9.14
C ALA A 212 18.00 -3.11 -10.52
N LEU A 213 17.42 -2.41 -11.51
CA LEU A 213 17.31 -2.92 -12.88
C LEU A 213 18.69 -3.24 -13.49
N ASN A 214 19.68 -2.39 -13.28
CA ASN A 214 21.04 -2.62 -13.77
C ASN A 214 21.73 -3.84 -13.12
N ARG A 215 21.27 -4.26 -11.93
CA ARG A 215 21.72 -5.49 -11.27
C ARG A 215 20.87 -6.72 -11.64
N GLY A 216 19.93 -6.57 -12.57
CA GLY A 216 19.01 -7.65 -12.95
C GLY A 216 17.85 -7.86 -11.97
N GLN A 217 17.67 -6.96 -10.99
CA GLN A 217 16.57 -7.05 -10.03
C GLN A 217 15.28 -6.51 -10.65
N PRO A 218 14.16 -7.21 -10.50
CA PRO A 218 12.85 -6.69 -10.87
C PRO A 218 12.45 -5.49 -10.01
N ILE A 219 11.65 -4.59 -10.59
CA ILE A 219 11.00 -3.51 -9.86
C ILE A 219 9.49 -3.59 -10.03
N ALA A 220 8.75 -3.16 -9.03
CA ALA A 220 7.30 -3.05 -9.10
C ALA A 220 6.84 -1.63 -8.78
N LEU A 221 5.97 -1.09 -9.60
CA LEU A 221 5.46 0.27 -9.46
C LEU A 221 3.99 0.38 -9.88
N MET A 222 3.30 1.35 -9.29
CA MET A 222 1.98 1.80 -9.69
C MET A 222 2.14 2.95 -10.68
N ASN A 223 1.48 2.89 -11.83
CA ASN A 223 1.62 3.90 -12.88
C ASN A 223 0.29 4.55 -13.30
N ASP A 224 -0.75 4.40 -12.50
CA ASP A 224 -2.08 4.94 -12.72
C ASP A 224 -2.33 6.29 -12.00
N GLN A 225 -1.28 6.98 -11.56
CA GLN A 225 -1.30 8.30 -10.92
C GLN A 225 -0.29 9.26 -11.55
#